data_dc65884ef0dd102d3c3544cda7b9c308
#
_entry.id   dc65884ef0dd102d3c3544cda7b9c308
#
_cell.length_a   1.000
_cell.length_b   1.000
_cell.length_c   1.000
_cell.angle_alpha   90.00
_cell.angle_beta   90.00
_cell.angle_gamma   90.00
#
_symmetry.space_group_name_H-M   'P 1'
#
loop_
_entity.id
_entity.type
_entity.pdbx_description
1 polymer ?
#
loop_
_entity_poly.entity_id
_entity_poly.type
_entity_poly.pdbx_seq_one_letter_code
_entity_poly.pdbx_strand_id
1 'polypeptide(L)'
;ALAKSAISSRQNDSHKGDYGRVLLIGGEAEMGGAIIMAASATTYSGAGLVTVATHSSNKTALFSHLPEAMFQDFDDEDKLKTSLASFDVIVIGPGTNNNDHTLDLLQTVINYATDEQYIVIDGGAISCFAENNLSVPNARTIFTPHAMEWQRLSGIDIKDQKEDINQEVCD
;
A
#
# COMPACT_ATOMS: atom_id res chain seq x y z
N ALA A 1 -23.42 -6.10 6.02
CA ALA A 1 -24.27 -5.01 5.52
C ALA A 1 -23.45 -3.85 4.95
N LEU A 2 -22.38 -3.39 5.62
CA LEU A 2 -21.52 -2.28 5.17
C LEU A 2 -20.85 -2.53 3.80
N ALA A 3 -20.37 -3.74 3.54
CA ALA A 3 -19.71 -4.07 2.27
C ALA A 3 -20.65 -3.90 1.04
N LYS A 4 -21.94 -4.20 1.19
CA LYS A 4 -22.93 -4.03 0.10
C LYS A 4 -23.24 -2.57 -0.22
N SER A 5 -23.13 -1.67 0.76
CA SER A 5 -23.37 -0.24 0.53
C SER A 5 -22.14 0.47 -0.04
N ALA A 6 -20.94 -0.11 0.11
CA ALA A 6 -19.70 0.44 -0.41
C ALA A 6 -19.42 0.06 -1.88
N ILE A 7 -20.10 -1.00 -2.39
CA ILE A 7 -19.89 -1.47 -3.77
C ILE A 7 -20.97 -0.88 -4.67
N SER A 8 -20.59 0.07 -5.51
CA SER A 8 -21.45 0.62 -6.55
C SER A 8 -21.67 -0.40 -7.68
N SER A 9 -22.88 -0.47 -8.23
CA SER A 9 -23.13 -1.29 -9.42
C SER A 9 -22.36 -0.74 -10.62
N ARG A 10 -21.66 -1.61 -11.36
CA ARG A 10 -20.97 -1.22 -12.57
C ARG A 10 -21.96 -0.82 -13.66
N GLN A 11 -21.72 0.30 -14.31
CA GLN A 11 -22.56 0.75 -15.44
C GLN A 11 -22.14 0.00 -16.71
N ASN A 12 -23.12 -0.28 -17.60
CA ASN A 12 -22.87 -1.05 -18.83
C ASN A 12 -21.94 -0.36 -19.83
N ASP A 13 -21.73 0.95 -19.71
CA ASP A 13 -20.94 1.77 -20.64
C ASP A 13 -19.72 2.39 -19.92
N SER A 14 -19.08 1.62 -19.03
CA SER A 14 -17.95 2.06 -18.23
C SER A 14 -16.67 1.34 -18.65
N HIS A 15 -15.53 2.05 -18.46
CA HIS A 15 -14.20 1.51 -18.73
C HIS A 15 -13.54 1.07 -17.40
N LYS A 16 -12.58 0.13 -17.49
CA LYS A 16 -11.84 -0.35 -16.30
C LYS A 16 -11.18 0.80 -15.50
N GLY A 17 -10.75 1.87 -16.16
CA GLY A 17 -10.16 3.04 -15.50
C GLY A 17 -11.13 3.82 -14.60
N ASP A 18 -12.45 3.67 -14.79
CA ASP A 18 -13.48 4.35 -13.99
C ASP A 18 -13.66 3.73 -12.61
N TYR A 19 -13.04 2.57 -12.37
CA TYR A 19 -13.12 1.82 -11.11
C TYR A 19 -11.86 1.91 -10.26
N GLY A 20 -11.09 2.98 -10.44
CA GLY A 20 -9.92 3.30 -9.66
C GLY A 20 -8.63 2.64 -10.17
N ARG A 21 -7.54 3.36 -9.98
CA ARG A 21 -6.17 2.96 -10.32
C ARG A 21 -5.39 2.78 -9.03
N VAL A 22 -4.89 1.57 -8.80
CA VAL A 22 -4.16 1.23 -7.58
C VAL A 22 -2.71 0.92 -7.90
N LEU A 23 -1.80 1.53 -7.16
CA LEU A 23 -0.38 1.20 -7.15
C LEU A 23 -0.07 0.45 -5.85
N LEU A 24 0.54 -0.73 -5.99
CA LEU A 24 1.09 -1.46 -4.85
C LEU A 24 2.62 -1.43 -4.94
N ILE A 25 3.28 -1.02 -3.86
CA ILE A 25 4.74 -0.89 -3.76
C ILE A 25 5.25 -1.84 -2.69
N GLY A 26 6.09 -2.79 -3.07
CA GLY A 26 6.65 -3.75 -2.12
C GLY A 26 7.15 -5.03 -2.79
N GLY A 27 7.31 -6.09 -2.00
CA GLY A 27 7.81 -7.36 -2.51
C GLY A 27 9.28 -7.30 -2.84
N GLU A 28 10.14 -7.29 -1.82
CA GLU A 28 11.58 -7.53 -1.98
C GLU A 28 11.83 -8.91 -2.59
N ALA A 29 13.04 -9.16 -3.10
CA ALA A 29 13.39 -10.36 -3.84
C ALA A 29 12.98 -11.68 -3.14
N GLU A 30 13.06 -11.72 -1.81
CA GLU A 30 12.74 -12.91 -1.01
C GLU A 30 11.30 -12.92 -0.48
N MET A 31 10.56 -11.83 -0.64
CA MET A 31 9.21 -11.66 -0.08
C MET A 31 8.16 -11.27 -1.13
N GLY A 32 8.37 -11.64 -2.38
CA GLY A 32 7.46 -11.33 -3.50
C GLY A 32 6.04 -11.88 -3.35
N GLY A 33 5.87 -12.94 -2.57
CA GLY A 33 4.54 -13.55 -2.33
C GLY A 33 3.54 -12.59 -1.69
N ALA A 34 3.98 -11.76 -0.75
CA ALA A 34 3.11 -10.82 -0.04
C ALA A 34 2.49 -9.78 -1.00
N ILE A 35 3.32 -9.19 -1.86
CA ILE A 35 2.83 -8.17 -2.82
C ILE A 35 1.93 -8.79 -3.89
N ILE A 36 2.19 -10.04 -4.31
CA ILE A 36 1.34 -10.76 -5.28
C ILE A 36 -0.03 -11.07 -4.66
N MET A 37 -0.07 -11.48 -3.38
CA MET A 37 -1.34 -11.70 -2.67
C MET A 37 -2.12 -10.40 -2.51
N ALA A 38 -1.47 -9.30 -2.13
CA ALA A 38 -2.10 -7.98 -2.02
C ALA A 38 -2.65 -7.51 -3.37
N ALA A 39 -1.89 -7.66 -4.45
CA ALA A 39 -2.32 -7.31 -5.80
C ALA A 39 -3.52 -8.16 -6.26
N SER A 40 -3.50 -9.46 -5.97
CA SER A 40 -4.62 -10.36 -6.28
C SER A 40 -5.88 -9.96 -5.51
N ALA A 41 -5.76 -9.69 -4.21
CA ALA A 41 -6.87 -9.22 -3.39
C ALA A 41 -7.44 -7.91 -3.94
N THR A 42 -6.59 -6.96 -4.30
CA THR A 42 -6.98 -5.67 -4.90
C THR A 42 -7.76 -5.87 -6.20
N THR A 43 -7.26 -6.70 -7.10
CA THR A 43 -7.89 -6.99 -8.39
C THR A 43 -9.25 -7.66 -8.21
N TYR A 44 -9.31 -8.70 -7.38
CA TYR A 44 -10.57 -9.45 -7.13
C TYR A 44 -11.57 -8.67 -6.29
N SER A 45 -11.14 -7.63 -5.57
CA SER A 45 -12.05 -6.70 -4.88
C SER A 45 -12.67 -5.67 -5.84
N GLY A 46 -12.26 -5.63 -7.10
CA GLY A 46 -12.90 -4.83 -8.14
C GLY A 46 -12.16 -3.56 -8.54
N ALA A 47 -10.91 -3.38 -8.16
CA ALA A 47 -10.07 -2.30 -8.69
C ALA A 47 -9.99 -2.36 -10.22
N GLY A 48 -10.06 -1.21 -10.87
CA GLY A 48 -10.10 -1.13 -12.32
C GLY A 48 -8.75 -1.40 -12.98
N LEU A 49 -7.69 -0.80 -12.45
CA LEU A 49 -6.32 -0.97 -12.93
C LEU A 49 -5.39 -1.18 -11.73
N VAL A 50 -4.59 -2.23 -11.77
CA VAL A 50 -3.64 -2.57 -10.71
C VAL A 50 -2.22 -2.57 -11.29
N THR A 51 -1.36 -1.72 -10.72
CA THR A 51 0.08 -1.68 -11.01
C THR A 51 0.84 -2.16 -9.77
N VAL A 52 1.82 -3.02 -9.98
CA VAL A 52 2.67 -3.55 -8.92
C VAL A 52 4.09 -3.08 -9.16
N ALA A 53 4.57 -2.20 -8.29
CA ALA A 53 5.96 -1.78 -8.21
C ALA A 53 6.68 -2.72 -7.24
N THR A 54 7.55 -3.57 -7.76
CA THR A 54 8.20 -4.65 -7.00
C THR A 54 9.58 -4.95 -7.57
N HIS A 55 10.40 -5.70 -6.81
CA HIS A 55 11.69 -6.15 -7.28
C HIS A 55 11.55 -6.94 -8.59
N SER A 56 12.47 -6.71 -9.53
CA SER A 56 12.42 -7.27 -10.89
C SER A 56 12.32 -8.80 -10.95
N SER A 57 12.89 -9.51 -9.94
CA SER A 57 12.79 -10.98 -9.84
C SER A 57 11.35 -11.49 -9.67
N ASN A 58 10.43 -10.66 -9.17
CA ASN A 58 9.03 -11.06 -8.93
C ASN A 58 8.17 -10.97 -10.19
N LYS A 59 8.66 -10.36 -11.27
CA LYS A 59 7.91 -10.10 -12.51
C LYS A 59 7.27 -11.36 -13.10
N THR A 60 8.04 -12.45 -13.19
CA THR A 60 7.55 -13.72 -13.77
C THR A 60 6.47 -14.33 -12.89
N ALA A 61 6.67 -14.36 -11.56
CA ALA A 61 5.71 -14.89 -10.62
C ALA A 61 4.42 -14.04 -10.63
N LEU A 62 4.54 -12.71 -10.67
CA LEU A 62 3.40 -11.80 -10.76
C LEU A 62 2.54 -12.12 -11.98
N PHE A 63 3.12 -12.16 -13.18
CA PHE A 63 2.35 -12.42 -14.40
C PHE A 63 1.82 -13.85 -14.50
N SER A 64 2.46 -14.82 -13.84
CA SER A 64 1.94 -16.19 -13.76
C SER A 64 0.68 -16.29 -12.90
N HIS A 65 0.55 -15.46 -11.87
CA HIS A 65 -0.60 -15.47 -10.96
C HIS A 65 -1.66 -14.42 -11.30
N LEU A 66 -1.24 -13.28 -11.84
CA LEU A 66 -2.11 -12.12 -12.09
C LEU A 66 -1.71 -11.46 -13.41
N PRO A 67 -2.04 -12.09 -14.55
CA PRO A 67 -1.62 -11.59 -15.88
C PRO A 67 -2.22 -10.23 -16.25
N GLU A 68 -3.31 -9.83 -15.62
CA GLU A 68 -3.95 -8.53 -15.78
C GLU A 68 -3.24 -7.37 -15.05
N ALA A 69 -2.34 -7.66 -14.12
CA ALA A 69 -1.57 -6.64 -13.42
C ALA A 69 -0.49 -6.03 -14.33
N MET A 70 -0.21 -4.75 -14.09
CA MET A 70 0.92 -4.06 -14.69
C MET A 70 2.13 -4.15 -13.77
N PHE A 71 3.31 -4.40 -14.34
CA PHE A 71 4.57 -4.42 -13.60
C PHE A 71 5.31 -3.08 -13.74
N GLN A 72 5.90 -2.65 -12.63
CA GLN A 72 6.90 -1.59 -12.58
C GLN A 72 8.07 -2.07 -11.70
N ASP A 73 9.31 -1.73 -12.08
CA ASP A 73 10.46 -1.94 -11.19
C ASP A 73 10.43 -0.86 -10.11
N PHE A 74 10.46 -1.24 -8.83
CA PHE A 74 10.41 -0.26 -7.74
C PHE A 74 11.77 0.46 -7.53
N ASP A 75 12.84 -0.06 -8.13
CA ASP A 75 14.16 0.60 -8.17
C ASP A 75 14.23 1.72 -9.22
N ASP A 76 13.25 1.82 -10.14
CA ASP A 76 13.12 2.92 -11.10
C ASP A 76 12.43 4.12 -10.43
N GLU A 77 13.22 4.85 -9.60
CA GLU A 77 12.72 5.98 -8.82
C GLU A 77 12.08 7.08 -9.67
N ASP A 78 12.65 7.41 -10.81
CA ASP A 78 12.15 8.50 -11.68
C ASP A 78 10.77 8.14 -12.23
N LYS A 79 10.60 6.89 -12.62
CA LYS A 79 9.30 6.38 -13.06
C LYS A 79 8.31 6.33 -11.92
N LEU A 80 8.74 5.90 -10.73
CA LEU A 80 7.89 5.88 -9.54
C LEU A 80 7.39 7.29 -9.23
N LYS A 81 8.28 8.27 -9.08
CA LYS A 81 7.95 9.66 -8.80
C LYS A 81 6.98 10.25 -9.81
N THR A 82 7.23 10.05 -11.09
CA THR A 82 6.40 10.62 -12.17
C THR A 82 5.04 9.96 -12.32
N SER A 83 4.90 8.70 -11.92
CA SER A 83 3.64 7.95 -12.04
C SER A 83 2.70 8.11 -10.86
N LEU A 84 3.21 8.46 -9.66
CA LEU A 84 2.43 8.50 -8.41
C LEU A 84 1.11 9.27 -8.53
N ALA A 85 1.14 10.46 -9.10
CA ALA A 85 -0.05 11.31 -9.24
C ALA A 85 -1.16 10.71 -10.14
N SER A 86 -0.87 9.64 -10.87
CA SER A 86 -1.83 8.99 -11.75
C SER A 86 -2.68 7.90 -11.09
N PHE A 87 -2.45 7.62 -9.81
CA PHE A 87 -3.17 6.60 -9.05
C PHE A 87 -4.14 7.23 -8.04
N ASP A 88 -5.23 6.54 -7.77
CA ASP A 88 -6.23 6.93 -6.76
C ASP A 88 -5.85 6.39 -5.38
N VAL A 89 -5.24 5.20 -5.35
CA VAL A 89 -4.82 4.52 -4.13
C VAL A 89 -3.38 4.03 -4.28
N ILE A 90 -2.58 4.25 -3.26
CA ILE A 90 -1.21 3.76 -3.14
C ILE A 90 -1.13 2.86 -1.92
N VAL A 91 -0.68 1.63 -2.11
CA VAL A 91 -0.40 0.67 -1.03
C VAL A 91 1.10 0.47 -0.97
N ILE A 92 1.72 0.67 0.19
CA ILE A 92 3.17 0.49 0.36
C ILE A 92 3.46 -0.41 1.56
N GLY A 93 4.36 -1.36 1.39
CA GLY A 93 4.91 -2.16 2.49
C GLY A 93 4.68 -3.67 2.45
N PRO A 94 3.68 -4.23 1.73
CA PRO A 94 3.56 -5.68 1.66
C PRO A 94 4.84 -6.33 1.14
N GLY A 95 5.48 -7.20 1.95
CA GLY A 95 6.73 -7.86 1.58
C GLY A 95 7.95 -6.96 1.52
N THR A 96 7.99 -5.90 2.32
CA THR A 96 9.20 -5.09 2.55
C THR A 96 9.80 -5.37 3.91
N ASN A 97 11.09 -5.12 4.05
CA ASN A 97 11.79 -5.05 5.33
C ASN A 97 11.86 -3.61 5.84
N ASN A 98 12.16 -3.44 7.12
CA ASN A 98 12.53 -2.15 7.67
C ASN A 98 14.01 -1.87 7.36
N ASN A 99 14.26 -1.22 6.23
CA ASN A 99 15.60 -0.91 5.71
C ASN A 99 15.61 0.43 4.98
N ASP A 100 16.80 0.89 4.56
CA ASP A 100 16.99 2.18 3.88
C ASP A 100 16.21 2.25 2.56
N HIS A 101 16.15 1.15 1.81
CA HIS A 101 15.39 1.10 0.56
C HIS A 101 13.89 1.33 0.78
N THR A 102 13.31 0.68 1.79
CA THR A 102 11.91 0.91 2.17
C THR A 102 11.70 2.35 2.65
N LEU A 103 12.67 2.93 3.36
CA LEU A 103 12.63 4.34 3.77
C LEU A 103 12.59 5.26 2.56
N ASP A 104 13.43 5.05 1.55
CA ASP A 104 13.48 5.86 0.33
C ASP A 104 12.17 5.78 -0.47
N LEU A 105 11.61 4.58 -0.61
CA LEU A 105 10.31 4.36 -1.24
C LEU A 105 9.20 5.09 -0.47
N LEU A 106 9.21 5.00 0.86
CA LEU A 106 8.20 5.61 1.72
C LEU A 106 8.28 7.14 1.66
N GLN A 107 9.50 7.71 1.71
CA GLN A 107 9.73 9.15 1.55
C GLN A 107 9.28 9.63 0.17
N THR A 108 9.51 8.85 -0.87
CA THR A 108 9.01 9.16 -2.21
C THR A 108 7.49 9.24 -2.23
N VAL A 109 6.79 8.27 -1.63
CA VAL A 109 5.32 8.30 -1.53
C VAL A 109 4.86 9.52 -0.73
N ILE A 110 5.45 9.79 0.43
CA ILE A 110 5.08 10.93 1.29
C ILE A 110 5.26 12.28 0.57
N ASN A 111 6.35 12.43 -0.19
CA ASN A 111 6.68 13.70 -0.84
C ASN A 111 5.91 13.97 -2.13
N TYR A 112 5.46 12.93 -2.83
CA TYR A 112 4.84 13.06 -4.15
C TYR A 112 3.36 12.67 -4.20
N ALA A 113 2.79 12.12 -3.12
CA ALA A 113 1.36 11.86 -3.05
C ALA A 113 0.57 13.17 -2.93
N THR A 114 -0.65 13.16 -3.47
CA THR A 114 -1.57 14.31 -3.45
C THR A 114 -2.65 14.15 -2.38
N ASP A 115 -3.28 15.24 -1.97
CA ASP A 115 -4.32 15.27 -0.92
C ASP A 115 -5.59 14.47 -1.31
N GLU A 116 -5.77 14.17 -2.58
CA GLU A 116 -6.95 13.44 -3.08
C GLU A 116 -6.75 11.93 -3.04
N GLN A 117 -5.51 11.44 -2.88
CA GLN A 117 -5.17 10.03 -2.89
C GLN A 117 -5.39 9.37 -1.54
N TYR A 118 -5.62 8.07 -1.57
CA TYR A 118 -5.57 7.22 -0.38
C TYR A 118 -4.22 6.50 -0.33
N ILE A 119 -3.60 6.49 0.85
CA ILE A 119 -2.37 5.74 1.10
C ILE A 119 -2.65 4.67 2.14
N VAL A 120 -2.26 3.44 1.85
CA VAL A 120 -2.27 2.33 2.80
C VAL A 120 -0.82 1.96 3.10
N ILE A 121 -0.43 2.02 4.37
CA ILE A 121 0.92 1.66 4.84
C ILE A 121 0.81 0.36 5.62
N ASP A 122 1.54 -0.67 5.19
CA ASP A 122 1.49 -2.03 5.72
C ASP A 122 2.90 -2.58 5.99
N GLY A 123 3.00 -3.62 6.80
CA GLY A 123 4.20 -4.44 6.98
C GLY A 123 5.45 -3.64 7.35
N GLY A 124 6.58 -3.94 6.68
CA GLY A 124 7.87 -3.30 6.96
C GLY A 124 7.85 -1.78 6.86
N ALA A 125 6.98 -1.21 6.02
CA ALA A 125 6.85 0.24 5.89
C ALA A 125 6.26 0.89 7.15
N ILE A 126 5.40 0.20 7.93
CA ILE A 126 4.91 0.71 9.23
C ILE A 126 6.07 0.86 10.22
N SER A 127 6.91 -0.18 10.34
CA SER A 127 8.07 -0.15 11.22
C SER A 127 9.03 0.97 10.81
N CYS A 128 9.30 1.07 9.53
CA CYS A 128 10.15 2.12 8.95
C CYS A 128 9.60 3.52 9.23
N PHE A 129 8.30 3.72 9.06
CA PHE A 129 7.61 4.98 9.35
C PHE A 129 7.76 5.38 10.82
N ALA A 130 7.50 4.46 11.74
CA ALA A 130 7.56 4.70 13.18
C ALA A 130 8.98 4.99 13.66
N GLU A 131 9.97 4.18 13.25
CA GLU A 131 11.35 4.32 13.72
C GLU A 131 12.05 5.58 13.18
N ASN A 132 11.65 6.07 12.03
CA ASN A 132 12.19 7.30 11.44
C ASN A 132 11.35 8.54 11.77
N ASN A 133 10.34 8.44 12.63
CA ASN A 133 9.47 9.54 13.04
C ASN A 133 8.91 10.35 11.85
N LEU A 134 8.48 9.66 10.80
CA LEU A 134 7.96 10.30 9.62
C LEU A 134 6.60 10.97 9.91
N SER A 135 6.31 12.03 9.20
CA SER A 135 5.01 12.70 9.30
C SER A 135 4.00 12.04 8.37
N VAL A 136 2.77 11.90 8.82
CA VAL A 136 1.66 11.43 7.98
C VAL A 136 1.52 12.38 6.79
N PRO A 137 1.49 11.87 5.56
CA PRO A 137 1.29 12.71 4.38
C PRO A 137 -0.09 13.36 4.41
N ASN A 138 -0.26 14.45 3.65
CA ASN A 138 -1.56 15.14 3.55
C ASN A 138 -2.68 14.26 2.96
N ALA A 139 -2.32 13.19 2.25
CA ALA A 139 -3.28 12.23 1.72
C ALA A 139 -4.01 11.48 2.85
N ARG A 140 -5.15 10.88 2.53
CA ARG A 140 -5.91 10.03 3.44
C ARG A 140 -5.13 8.75 3.69
N THR A 141 -4.51 8.63 4.86
CA THR A 141 -3.58 7.55 5.20
C THR A 141 -4.24 6.54 6.13
N ILE A 142 -4.07 5.26 5.82
CA ILE A 142 -4.54 4.12 6.60
C ILE A 142 -3.32 3.27 6.94
N PHE A 143 -3.15 2.91 8.20
CA PHE A 143 -2.18 1.94 8.66
C PHE A 143 -2.87 0.61 8.98
N THR A 144 -2.23 -0.52 8.64
CA THR A 144 -2.74 -1.88 8.90
C THR A 144 -1.83 -2.66 9.85
N PRO A 145 -1.53 -2.11 11.05
CA PRO A 145 -0.53 -2.67 11.94
C PRO A 145 -1.02 -3.95 12.62
N HIS A 146 -0.15 -4.96 12.70
CA HIS A 146 -0.29 -6.00 13.73
C HIS A 146 0.20 -5.47 15.09
N ALA A 147 0.01 -6.23 16.18
CA ALA A 147 0.25 -5.75 17.53
C ALA A 147 1.66 -5.18 17.79
N MET A 148 2.71 -5.76 17.20
CA MET A 148 4.08 -5.22 17.33
C MET A 148 4.31 -3.95 16.53
N GLU A 149 3.74 -3.84 15.34
CA GLU A 149 3.80 -2.62 14.52
C GLU A 149 3.03 -1.49 15.19
N TRP A 150 1.84 -1.82 15.76
CA TRP A 150 1.08 -0.85 16.53
C TRP A 150 1.86 -0.35 17.75
N GLN A 151 2.57 -1.22 18.48
CA GLN A 151 3.44 -0.80 19.57
C GLN A 151 4.51 0.20 19.11
N ARG A 152 5.14 -0.03 17.96
CA ARG A 152 6.14 0.89 17.40
C ARG A 152 5.54 2.22 16.98
N LEU A 153 4.35 2.18 16.39
CA LEU A 153 3.67 3.37 15.88
C LEU A 153 3.08 4.24 17.00
N SER A 154 2.43 3.61 17.99
CA SER A 154 1.71 4.29 19.08
C SER A 154 2.51 4.45 20.38
N GLY A 155 3.57 3.67 20.57
CA GLY A 155 4.29 3.57 21.82
C GLY A 155 3.58 2.75 22.92
N ILE A 156 2.41 2.15 22.62
CA ILE A 156 1.62 1.36 23.58
C ILE A 156 2.13 -0.07 23.60
N ASP A 157 2.55 -0.57 24.77
CA ASP A 157 2.97 -1.96 24.94
C ASP A 157 1.85 -2.94 24.56
N ILE A 158 2.20 -4.07 23.93
CA ILE A 158 1.24 -5.10 23.48
C ILE A 158 0.29 -5.53 24.60
N LYS A 159 0.80 -5.71 25.82
CA LYS A 159 0.00 -6.10 27.01
C LYS A 159 -1.08 -5.07 27.40
N ASP A 160 -0.88 -3.80 26.99
CA ASP A 160 -1.73 -2.66 27.35
C ASP A 160 -2.61 -2.22 26.17
N GLN A 161 -2.50 -2.88 25.02
CA GLN A 161 -3.31 -2.60 23.83
C GLN A 161 -4.77 -3.03 24.07
N LYS A 162 -5.59 -2.09 24.45
CA LYS A 162 -7.05 -2.24 24.61
C LYS A 162 -7.75 -1.33 23.61
N GLU A 163 -8.96 -1.69 23.24
CA GLU A 163 -9.75 -0.97 22.24
C GLU A 163 -9.89 0.54 22.57
N ASP A 164 -10.20 0.85 23.83
CA ASP A 164 -10.39 2.23 24.31
C ASP A 164 -9.09 3.08 24.21
N ILE A 165 -7.93 2.49 24.57
CA ILE A 165 -6.63 3.18 24.52
C ILE A 165 -6.17 3.37 23.06
N ASN A 166 -6.44 2.39 22.20
CA ASN A 166 -6.08 2.48 20.81
C ASN A 166 -6.88 3.57 20.08
N GLN A 167 -8.13 3.79 20.48
CA GLN A 167 -8.98 4.84 19.91
C GLN A 167 -8.43 6.24 20.22
N GLU A 168 -7.96 6.49 21.45
CA GLU A 168 -7.40 7.78 21.86
C GLU A 168 -6.13 8.20 21.09
N VAL A 169 -5.43 7.26 20.47
CA VAL A 169 -4.21 7.53 19.68
C VAL A 169 -4.54 7.82 18.21
N CYS A 170 -5.71 7.37 17.74
CA CYS A 170 -6.15 7.58 16.36
C CYS A 170 -6.87 8.92 16.15
N ASP A 171 -7.31 9.57 17.23
CA ASP A 171 -7.97 10.88 17.24
C ASP A 171 -6.93 12.02 17.34
#